data_6862cfb78b3bdecb6267163415ad585b
#
_entry.id   6862cfb78b3bdecb6267163415ad585b
#
_cell.length_a   1.000
_cell.length_b   1.000
_cell.length_c   1.000
_cell.angle_alpha   90.00
_cell.angle_beta   90.00
_cell.angle_gamma   90.00
#
_symmetry.space_group_name_H-M   'P 1'
#
loop_
_entity.id
_entity.type
_entity.pdbx_description
1 polymer ?
#
loop_
_entity_poly.entity_id
_entity_poly.type
_entity_poly.pdbx_seq_one_letter_code
_entity_poly.pdbx_strand_id
1 'polypeptide(L)'
;MSFREKSAWITLIAILLVFALYALHGPGLANPGRFELHALLACFVAFVVIEAIAWLVLRLRYPEDARTPKDERERLIELKATRVGARCYVVLSFVAIFVALHLSHNPLVVGYYVVLAFVIAEIVNYGTRIVYYRRGV
;
A
#
# COMPACT_ATOMS: atom_id res chain seq x y z
N MET A 1 2.34 -19.89 10.34
CA MET A 1 2.47 -18.51 9.79
C MET A 1 3.60 -17.81 10.52
N SER A 2 4.60 -17.32 9.79
CA SER A 2 5.67 -16.53 10.40
C SER A 2 5.14 -15.19 10.91
N PHE A 3 5.82 -14.56 11.86
CA PHE A 3 5.50 -13.22 12.35
C PHE A 3 5.37 -12.21 11.19
N ARG A 4 6.23 -12.32 10.21
CA ARG A 4 6.29 -11.42 9.05
C ARG A 4 5.16 -11.65 8.06
N GLU A 5 4.71 -12.90 7.91
CA GLU A 5 3.52 -13.22 7.11
C GLU A 5 2.27 -12.61 7.76
N LYS A 6 2.15 -12.71 9.10
CA LYS A 6 1.06 -12.06 9.85
C LYS A 6 1.08 -10.53 9.65
N SER A 7 2.26 -9.92 9.76
CA SER A 7 2.43 -8.48 9.51
C SER A 7 2.00 -8.10 8.09
N ALA A 8 2.43 -8.84 7.06
CA ALA A 8 2.04 -8.56 5.68
C ALA A 8 0.52 -8.65 5.45
N TRP A 9 -0.15 -9.62 6.09
CA TRP A 9 -1.60 -9.72 6.04
C TRP A 9 -2.30 -8.53 6.71
N ILE A 10 -1.83 -8.12 7.89
CA ILE A 10 -2.40 -6.98 8.62
C ILE A 10 -2.29 -5.71 7.78
N THR A 11 -1.11 -5.45 7.21
CA THR A 11 -0.90 -4.29 6.34
C THR A 11 -1.78 -4.34 5.10
N LEU A 12 -1.87 -5.48 4.42
CA LEU A 12 -2.73 -5.63 3.24
C LEU A 12 -4.21 -5.38 3.58
N ILE A 13 -4.70 -5.95 4.67
CA ILE A 13 -6.09 -5.76 5.11
C ILE A 13 -6.33 -4.30 5.49
N ALA A 14 -5.39 -3.66 6.18
CA ALA A 14 -5.50 -2.25 6.56
C ALA A 14 -5.57 -1.32 5.33
N ILE A 15 -4.70 -1.54 4.33
CA ILE A 15 -4.74 -0.79 3.07
C ILE A 15 -6.10 -0.98 2.38
N LEU A 16 -6.53 -2.24 2.21
CA LEU A 16 -7.78 -2.55 1.53
C LEU A 16 -8.98 -1.93 2.24
N LEU A 17 -9.04 -2.00 3.58
CA LEU A 17 -10.12 -1.42 4.38
C LEU A 17 -10.18 0.10 4.25
N VAL A 18 -9.07 0.78 4.49
CA VAL A 18 -9.03 2.25 4.48
C VAL A 18 -9.38 2.79 3.08
N PHE A 19 -8.79 2.21 2.03
CA PHE A 19 -9.02 2.70 0.68
C PHE A 19 -10.32 2.19 0.05
N ALA A 20 -10.87 1.05 0.48
CA ALA A 20 -12.22 0.64 0.13
C ALA A 20 -13.26 1.58 0.75
N LEU A 21 -13.11 1.95 2.02
CA LEU A 21 -13.97 2.95 2.67
C LEU A 21 -13.89 4.30 1.96
N TYR A 22 -12.69 4.73 1.57
CA TYR A 22 -12.51 5.94 0.77
C TYR A 22 -13.25 5.84 -0.58
N ALA A 23 -13.12 4.71 -1.29
CA ALA A 23 -13.77 4.51 -2.59
C ALA A 23 -15.30 4.46 -2.50
N LEU A 24 -15.85 3.96 -1.38
CA LEU A 24 -17.31 3.88 -1.15
C LEU A 24 -17.93 5.21 -0.73
N HIS A 25 -17.20 6.05 0.00
CA HIS A 25 -17.70 7.28 0.59
C HIS A 25 -17.09 8.54 -0.04
N GLY A 26 -16.06 8.38 -0.86
CA GLY A 26 -15.39 9.49 -1.53
C GLY A 26 -16.16 10.01 -2.74
N PRO A 27 -15.98 11.27 -3.09
CA PRO A 27 -16.52 11.81 -4.33
C PRO A 27 -15.84 11.11 -5.52
N GLY A 28 -16.62 10.93 -6.58
CA GLY A 28 -16.24 10.11 -7.74
C GLY A 28 -14.88 10.48 -8.35
N LEU A 29 -14.22 9.47 -8.88
CA LEU A 29 -12.89 9.50 -9.52
C LEU A 29 -12.77 10.47 -10.72
N ALA A 30 -13.88 10.99 -11.24
CA ALA A 30 -13.89 11.69 -12.52
C ALA A 30 -13.31 13.12 -12.48
N ASN A 31 -13.48 13.86 -11.39
CA ASN A 31 -12.99 15.23 -11.24
C ASN A 31 -12.56 15.53 -9.79
N PRO A 32 -11.43 15.00 -9.33
CA PRO A 32 -10.97 15.24 -7.97
C PRO A 32 -10.57 16.72 -7.79
N GLY A 33 -11.17 17.38 -6.80
CA GLY A 33 -10.81 18.73 -6.37
C GLY A 33 -9.81 18.73 -5.22
N ARG A 34 -9.63 19.89 -4.58
CA ARG A 34 -8.73 20.00 -3.41
C ARG A 34 -9.21 19.17 -2.23
N PHE A 35 -10.51 19.09 -2.03
CA PHE A 35 -11.11 18.32 -0.94
C PHE A 35 -10.78 16.83 -1.05
N GLU A 36 -10.89 16.28 -2.25
CA GLU A 36 -10.62 14.87 -2.53
C GLU A 36 -9.14 14.51 -2.32
N LEU A 37 -8.24 15.38 -2.72
CA LEU A 37 -6.81 15.19 -2.46
C LEU A 37 -6.51 15.20 -0.96
N HIS A 38 -7.08 16.14 -0.20
CA HIS A 38 -6.90 16.18 1.25
C HIS A 38 -7.51 14.97 1.95
N ALA A 39 -8.70 14.52 1.50
CA ALA A 39 -9.33 13.31 2.02
C ALA A 39 -8.48 12.07 1.74
N LEU A 40 -7.91 11.94 0.54
CA LEU A 40 -7.02 10.85 0.19
C LEU A 40 -5.73 10.85 1.03
N LEU A 41 -5.13 12.04 1.23
CA LEU A 41 -3.96 12.20 2.10
C LEU A 41 -4.29 11.89 3.56
N ALA A 42 -5.47 12.30 4.04
CA ALA A 42 -5.93 11.97 5.40
C ALA A 42 -6.11 10.46 5.57
N CYS A 43 -6.68 9.76 4.58
CA CYS A 43 -6.75 8.29 4.56
C CYS A 43 -5.36 7.66 4.57
N PHE A 44 -4.40 8.21 3.84
CA PHE A 44 -3.02 7.73 3.86
C PHE A 44 -2.37 7.90 5.23
N VAL A 45 -2.54 9.06 5.88
CA VAL A 45 -2.05 9.29 7.25
C VAL A 45 -2.72 8.33 8.23
N ALA A 46 -4.05 8.16 8.14
CA ALA A 46 -4.78 7.20 8.98
C ALA A 46 -4.24 5.78 8.80
N PHE A 47 -3.99 5.36 7.55
CA PHE A 47 -3.38 4.06 7.25
C PHE A 47 -2.01 3.90 7.93
N VAL A 48 -1.11 4.89 7.81
CA VAL A 48 0.23 4.85 8.44
C VAL A 48 0.12 4.73 9.96
N VAL A 49 -0.83 5.46 10.59
CA VAL A 49 -1.06 5.38 12.04
C VAL A 49 -1.58 3.99 12.44
N ILE A 50 -2.56 3.45 11.69
CA ILE A 50 -3.09 2.10 11.92
C ILE A 50 -1.98 1.05 11.80
N GLU A 51 -1.14 1.15 10.77
CA GLU A 51 -0.01 0.24 10.56
C GLU A 51 1.01 0.32 11.69
N ALA A 52 1.37 1.53 12.13
CA ALA A 52 2.29 1.73 13.23
C ALA A 52 1.76 1.12 14.54
N ILE A 53 0.47 1.31 14.84
CA ILE A 53 -0.19 0.72 16.01
C ILE A 53 -0.22 -0.80 15.88
N ALA A 54 -0.63 -1.34 14.74
CA ALA A 54 -0.71 -2.78 14.50
C ALA A 54 0.68 -3.43 14.63
N TRP A 55 1.72 -2.80 14.09
CA TRP A 55 3.10 -3.26 14.22
C TRP A 55 3.58 -3.24 15.68
N LEU A 56 3.27 -2.18 16.44
CA LEU A 56 3.61 -2.06 17.86
C LEU A 56 2.92 -3.17 18.67
N VAL A 57 1.62 -3.37 18.47
CA VAL A 57 0.84 -4.43 19.14
C VAL A 57 1.41 -5.81 18.81
N LEU A 58 1.73 -6.06 17.53
CA LEU A 58 2.29 -7.33 17.10
C LEU A 58 3.66 -7.59 17.76
N ARG A 59 4.51 -6.55 17.84
CA ARG A 59 5.84 -6.62 18.49
C ARG A 59 5.75 -6.87 20.00
N LEU A 60 4.77 -6.25 20.66
CA LEU A 60 4.55 -6.46 22.09
C LEU A 60 3.99 -7.85 22.38
N ARG A 61 3.18 -8.40 21.50
CA ARG A 61 2.56 -9.72 21.67
C ARG A 61 3.48 -10.90 21.32
N TYR A 62 4.46 -10.66 20.45
CA TYR A 62 5.43 -11.68 20.00
C TYR A 62 6.87 -11.12 20.06
N PRO A 63 7.40 -10.82 21.26
CA PRO A 63 8.68 -10.14 21.39
C PRO A 63 9.87 -10.98 20.91
N GLU A 64 9.81 -12.29 21.07
CA GLU A 64 10.88 -13.21 20.64
C GLU A 64 10.96 -13.30 19.11
N ASP A 65 9.82 -13.48 18.45
CA ASP A 65 9.72 -13.53 16.99
C ASP A 65 10.14 -12.20 16.35
N ALA A 66 9.82 -11.07 17.01
CA ALA A 66 10.16 -9.74 16.54
C ALA A 66 11.68 -9.44 16.62
N ARG A 67 12.40 -10.10 17.54
CA ARG A 67 13.85 -9.96 17.72
C ARG A 67 14.65 -10.91 16.84
N THR A 68 14.02 -11.96 16.30
CA THR A 68 14.69 -12.94 15.45
C THR A 68 15.15 -12.28 14.15
N PRO A 69 16.44 -12.41 13.77
CA PRO A 69 16.95 -11.86 12.51
C PRO A 69 16.17 -12.43 11.31
N LYS A 70 16.07 -11.63 10.25
CA LYS A 70 15.45 -12.11 9.00
C LYS A 70 16.26 -13.27 8.43
N ASP A 71 15.57 -14.38 8.16
CA ASP A 71 16.13 -15.48 7.39
C ASP A 71 16.40 -15.03 5.94
N GLU A 72 17.38 -15.66 5.27
CA GLU A 72 17.71 -15.35 3.87
C GLU A 72 16.50 -15.48 2.94
N ARG A 73 15.68 -16.50 3.18
CA ARG A 73 14.42 -16.70 2.45
C ARG A 73 13.46 -15.51 2.61
N GLU A 74 13.28 -15.02 3.84
CA GLU A 74 12.40 -13.88 4.12
C GLU A 74 12.92 -12.60 3.45
N ARG A 75 14.25 -12.40 3.43
CA ARG A 75 14.89 -11.29 2.72
C ARG A 75 14.65 -11.36 1.21
N LEU A 76 14.76 -12.55 0.61
CA LEU A 76 14.50 -12.78 -0.81
C LEU A 76 13.04 -12.52 -1.17
N ILE A 77 12.09 -12.96 -0.35
CA ILE A 77 10.65 -12.71 -0.52
C ILE A 77 10.39 -11.19 -0.52
N GLU A 78 10.91 -10.49 0.49
CA GLU A 78 10.73 -9.04 0.60
C GLU A 78 11.34 -8.31 -0.60
N LEU A 79 12.56 -8.66 -1.01
CA LEU A 79 13.24 -8.06 -2.14
C LEU A 79 12.48 -8.28 -3.46
N LYS A 80 12.02 -9.51 -3.71
CA LYS A 80 11.25 -9.86 -4.92
C LYS A 80 9.92 -9.10 -4.94
N ALA A 81 9.19 -9.09 -3.83
CA ALA A 81 7.90 -8.40 -3.74
C ALA A 81 8.06 -6.89 -3.90
N THR A 82 9.03 -6.28 -3.22
CA THR A 82 9.33 -4.85 -3.36
C THR A 82 9.70 -4.49 -4.79
N ARG A 83 10.45 -5.34 -5.49
CA ARG A 83 10.80 -5.13 -6.90
C ARG A 83 9.57 -5.18 -7.81
N VAL A 84 8.62 -6.07 -7.55
CA VAL A 84 7.35 -6.13 -8.28
C VAL A 84 6.51 -4.89 -8.00
N GLY A 85 6.35 -4.51 -6.73
CA GLY A 85 5.62 -3.30 -6.33
C GLY A 85 6.22 -2.03 -6.93
N ALA A 86 7.55 -1.89 -6.90
CA ALA A 86 8.23 -0.73 -7.49
C ALA A 86 8.02 -0.63 -9.02
N ARG A 87 8.09 -1.75 -9.74
CA ARG A 87 7.80 -1.76 -11.18
C ARG A 87 6.35 -1.39 -11.46
N CYS A 88 5.43 -1.94 -10.69
CA CYS A 88 4.00 -1.62 -10.76
C CYS A 88 3.78 -0.11 -10.53
N TYR A 89 4.42 0.47 -9.50
CA TYR A 89 4.34 1.89 -9.20
C TYR A 89 4.83 2.76 -10.37
N VAL A 90 5.99 2.43 -10.95
CA VAL A 90 6.54 3.19 -12.09
C VAL A 90 5.56 3.18 -13.26
N VAL A 91 5.06 2.00 -13.66
CA VAL A 91 4.10 1.89 -14.78
C VAL A 91 2.81 2.66 -14.49
N LEU A 92 2.23 2.45 -13.30
CA LEU A 92 0.99 3.13 -12.91
C LEU A 92 1.15 4.64 -12.80
N SER A 93 2.33 5.14 -12.36
CA SER A 93 2.60 6.57 -12.30
C SER A 93 2.64 7.20 -13.69
N PHE A 94 3.26 6.55 -14.66
CA PHE A 94 3.22 7.03 -16.05
C PHE A 94 1.80 7.04 -16.62
N VAL A 95 1.02 5.98 -16.39
CA VAL A 95 -0.39 5.91 -16.80
C VAL A 95 -1.20 7.00 -16.08
N ALA A 96 -0.99 7.19 -14.78
CA ALA A 96 -1.69 8.20 -13.99
C ALA A 96 -1.43 9.62 -14.50
N ILE A 97 -0.17 9.94 -14.80
CA ILE A 97 0.22 11.25 -15.34
C ILE A 97 -0.41 11.43 -16.73
N PHE A 98 -0.32 10.43 -17.61
CA PHE A 98 -0.90 10.48 -18.95
C PHE A 98 -2.41 10.70 -18.91
N VAL A 99 -3.13 9.91 -18.11
CA VAL A 99 -4.58 10.03 -17.94
C VAL A 99 -4.96 11.39 -17.36
N ALA A 100 -4.25 11.85 -16.32
CA ALA A 100 -4.52 13.13 -15.68
C ALA A 100 -4.35 14.31 -16.63
N LEU A 101 -3.31 14.29 -17.45
CA LEU A 101 -3.05 15.35 -18.45
C LEU A 101 -4.13 15.39 -19.56
N HIS A 102 -4.73 14.23 -19.89
CA HIS A 102 -5.77 14.16 -20.90
C HIS A 102 -7.17 14.49 -20.36
N LEU A 103 -7.45 14.15 -19.10
CA LEU A 103 -8.77 14.37 -18.49
C LEU A 103 -8.93 15.76 -17.89
N SER A 104 -7.84 16.39 -17.46
CA SER A 104 -7.92 17.66 -16.73
C SER A 104 -6.65 18.47 -16.85
N HIS A 105 -6.79 19.80 -16.96
CA HIS A 105 -5.66 20.75 -16.88
C HIS A 105 -5.34 21.15 -15.43
N ASN A 106 -5.97 20.53 -14.45
CA ASN A 106 -5.75 20.83 -13.03
C ASN A 106 -4.59 19.97 -12.48
N PRO A 107 -3.49 20.58 -12.00
CA PRO A 107 -2.33 19.85 -11.46
C PRO A 107 -2.66 19.00 -10.21
N LEU A 108 -3.72 19.34 -9.47
CA LEU A 108 -4.18 18.57 -8.31
C LEU A 108 -4.66 17.17 -8.72
N VAL A 109 -5.20 17.02 -9.93
CA VAL A 109 -5.64 15.73 -10.48
C VAL A 109 -4.47 14.80 -10.69
N VAL A 110 -3.32 15.33 -11.14
CA VAL A 110 -2.07 14.54 -11.27
C VAL A 110 -1.64 13.99 -9.92
N GLY A 111 -1.59 14.83 -8.89
CA GLY A 111 -1.24 14.41 -7.52
C GLY A 111 -2.17 13.32 -6.99
N TYR A 112 -3.46 13.46 -7.22
CA TYR A 112 -4.47 12.48 -6.82
C TYR A 112 -4.22 11.10 -7.46
N TYR A 113 -4.05 11.04 -8.78
CA TYR A 113 -3.82 9.78 -9.48
C TYR A 113 -2.46 9.14 -9.16
N VAL A 114 -1.43 9.96 -8.88
CA VAL A 114 -0.11 9.44 -8.45
C VAL A 114 -0.20 8.80 -7.06
N VAL A 115 -0.97 9.38 -6.13
CA VAL A 115 -1.20 8.76 -4.81
C VAL A 115 -1.99 7.45 -4.95
N LEU A 116 -3.00 7.40 -5.82
CA LEU A 116 -3.73 6.15 -6.11
C LEU A 116 -2.80 5.09 -6.71
N ALA A 117 -1.92 5.47 -7.62
CA ALA A 117 -0.93 4.56 -8.21
C ALA A 117 -0.01 3.96 -7.12
N PHE A 118 0.40 4.77 -6.13
CA PHE A 118 1.18 4.30 -4.99
C PHE A 118 0.39 3.28 -4.15
N VAL A 119 -0.87 3.56 -3.82
CA VAL A 119 -1.72 2.64 -3.05
C VAL A 119 -1.87 1.29 -3.76
N ILE A 120 -2.15 1.29 -5.06
CA ILE A 120 -2.27 0.06 -5.85
C ILE A 120 -0.94 -0.70 -5.84
N ALA A 121 0.19 -0.03 -6.00
CA ALA A 121 1.51 -0.64 -5.96
C ALA A 121 1.83 -1.29 -4.61
N GLU A 122 1.41 -0.67 -3.50
CA GLU A 122 1.55 -1.27 -2.17
C GLU A 122 0.66 -2.49 -1.98
N ILE A 123 -0.57 -2.48 -2.48
CA ILE A 123 -1.44 -3.66 -2.49
C ILE A 123 -0.76 -4.82 -3.26
N VAL A 124 -0.17 -4.53 -4.42
CA VAL A 124 0.56 -5.52 -5.22
C VAL A 124 1.80 -6.03 -4.47
N ASN A 125 2.56 -5.13 -3.82
CA ASN A 125 3.75 -5.48 -3.03
C ASN A 125 3.38 -6.47 -1.90
N TYR A 126 2.42 -6.11 -1.04
CA TYR A 126 2.01 -6.96 0.09
C TYR A 126 1.30 -8.24 -0.36
N GLY A 127 0.47 -8.17 -1.40
CA GLY A 127 -0.13 -9.34 -2.02
C GLY A 127 0.92 -10.34 -2.55
N THR A 128 1.96 -9.83 -3.22
CA THR A 128 3.08 -10.63 -3.71
C THR A 128 3.88 -11.26 -2.57
N ARG A 129 4.12 -10.53 -1.47
CA ARG A 129 4.77 -11.09 -0.26
C ARG A 129 4.01 -12.28 0.28
N ILE A 130 2.69 -12.16 0.42
CA ILE A 130 1.83 -13.24 0.94
C ILE A 130 1.87 -14.46 0.01
N VAL A 131 1.80 -14.26 -1.29
CA VAL A 131 1.88 -15.34 -2.28
C VAL A 131 3.22 -16.08 -2.17
N TYR A 132 4.33 -15.36 -2.04
CA TYR A 132 5.65 -15.97 -1.90
C TYR A 132 5.83 -16.69 -0.55
N TYR A 133 5.29 -16.17 0.55
CA TYR A 133 5.28 -16.89 1.82
C TYR A 133 4.53 -18.23 1.73
N ARG A 134 3.43 -18.29 0.99
CA ARG A 134 2.63 -19.50 0.83
C ARG A 134 3.19 -20.50 -0.17
N ARG A 135 3.76 -20.03 -1.27
CA ARG A 135 4.29 -20.90 -2.34
C ARG A 135 5.71 -21.43 -2.06
N GLY A 136 6.40 -20.88 -1.08
CA GLY A 136 7.71 -21.40 -0.68
C GLY A 136 8.81 -21.11 -1.69
N VAL A 137 8.97 -19.85 -2.10
CA VAL A 137 10.08 -19.42 -2.98
C VAL A 137 11.38 -19.30 -2.22
#